data_041fd1e0763b2877fa5af790cb254ad9
#
_entry.id   041fd1e0763b2877fa5af790cb254ad9
#
_cell.length_a   1.000
_cell.length_b   1.000
_cell.length_c   1.000
_cell.angle_alpha   90.00
_cell.angle_beta   90.00
_cell.angle_gamma   90.00
#
_symmetry.space_group_name_H-M   'P 1'
#
loop_
_entity.id
_entity.type
_entity.pdbx_description
1 polymer ?
#
loop_
_entity_poly.entity_id
_entity_poly.type
_entity_poly.pdbx_seq_one_letter_code
_entity_poly.pdbx_strand_id
1 'polypeptide(L)'
;MDAPGSRWTPHGDLLYRTDRHGTRVGILPATCLRGEHSLHAVGYRAIETGDGHLRVVCQACVSQTPPYPDNYWTLRLTEPTPARAELDDAPYQPLRHQLAPTTR
;
A
#
# COMPACT_ATOMS: atom_id res chain seq x y z
N MET A 1 -21.55 -11.65 -10.88
CA MET A 1 -20.76 -11.56 -10.72
C MET A 1 -20.06 -11.24 -10.02
N ASP A 2 -19.91 -11.33 -9.70
CA ASP A 2 -19.20 -10.86 -9.20
C ASP A 2 -18.30 -10.68 -9.24
N ALA A 3 -18.72 -10.41 -8.93
CA ALA A 3 -17.62 -9.90 -9.61
C ALA A 3 -16.30 -10.31 -9.02
N PRO A 4 -15.46 -10.88 -9.84
CA PRO A 4 -14.18 -11.27 -9.32
C PRO A 4 -13.40 -10.08 -8.79
N GLY A 5 -13.65 -8.90 -9.30
CA GLY A 5 -12.97 -7.72 -8.83
C GLY A 5 -13.19 -7.39 -7.38
N SER A 6 -14.30 -7.88 -6.81
CA SER A 6 -14.56 -7.56 -5.43
C SER A 6 -13.52 -8.15 -4.48
N ARG A 7 -12.86 -9.22 -4.89
CA ARG A 7 -11.82 -9.83 -4.06
C ARG A 7 -10.55 -9.00 -4.04
N TRP A 8 -10.42 -8.09 -4.98
CA TRP A 8 -9.22 -7.31 -5.14
C TRP A 8 -9.50 -5.84 -4.94
N THR A 9 -10.52 -5.53 -4.15
CA THR A 9 -10.83 -4.15 -3.84
C THR A 9 -9.60 -3.51 -3.19
N PRO A 10 -9.13 -2.40 -3.73
CA PRO A 10 -7.96 -1.75 -3.12
C PRO A 10 -8.31 -1.15 -1.78
N HIS A 11 -7.33 -1.06 -0.92
CA HIS A 11 -7.50 -0.44 0.39
C HIS A 11 -7.67 1.07 0.28
N GLY A 12 -7.13 1.66 -0.77
CA GLY A 12 -7.25 3.08 -1.03
C GLY A 12 -6.53 3.41 -2.31
N ASP A 13 -6.36 4.70 -2.56
CA ASP A 13 -5.65 5.17 -3.75
C ASP A 13 -4.21 5.46 -3.39
N LEU A 14 -3.30 5.21 -4.34
CA LEU A 14 -1.94 5.69 -4.20
C LEU A 14 -1.96 7.21 -4.27
N LEU A 15 -1.32 7.84 -3.31
CA LEU A 15 -1.27 9.30 -3.26
C LEU A 15 0.05 9.77 -3.87
N TYR A 16 0.02 10.97 -4.40
CA TYR A 16 1.17 11.55 -5.09
C TYR A 16 1.40 12.96 -4.57
N ARG A 17 2.64 13.41 -4.68
CA ARG A 17 2.95 14.81 -4.54
C ARG A 17 3.93 15.20 -5.64
N THR A 18 4.03 16.49 -5.90
CA THR A 18 5.01 16.99 -6.86
C THR A 18 6.16 17.61 -6.07
N ASP A 19 7.38 17.17 -6.37
CA ASP A 19 8.53 17.73 -5.67
C ASP A 19 8.87 19.10 -6.29
N ARG A 20 9.92 19.72 -5.77
CA ARG A 20 10.26 21.08 -6.22
C ARG A 20 10.77 21.12 -7.66
N HIS A 21 11.07 19.99 -8.23
CA HIS A 21 11.52 19.90 -9.61
C HIS A 21 10.40 19.53 -10.55
N GLY A 22 9.18 19.43 -10.06
CA GLY A 22 8.04 19.07 -10.89
C GLY A 22 7.85 17.59 -11.09
N THR A 23 8.63 16.75 -10.40
CA THR A 23 8.53 15.30 -10.53
C THR A 23 7.45 14.78 -9.62
N ARG A 24 6.63 13.87 -10.15
CA ARG A 24 5.62 13.21 -9.34
C ARG A 24 6.26 12.13 -8.48
N VAL A 25 5.97 12.14 -7.20
CA VAL A 25 6.50 11.20 -6.23
C VAL A 25 5.32 10.47 -5.62
N GLY A 26 5.38 9.14 -5.62
CA GLY A 26 4.35 8.34 -4.97
C GLY A 26 4.55 8.35 -3.47
N ILE A 27 3.46 8.42 -2.72
CA ILE A 27 3.51 8.38 -1.27
C ILE A 27 2.98 7.04 -0.83
N LEU A 28 3.83 6.25 -0.18
CA LEU A 28 3.48 4.91 0.26
C LEU A 28 3.24 4.90 1.75
N PRO A 29 2.41 3.99 2.26
CA PRO A 29 2.29 3.83 3.71
C PRO A 29 3.64 3.49 4.32
N ALA A 30 3.91 4.02 5.49
CA ALA A 30 5.18 3.76 6.17
C ALA A 30 5.11 2.56 7.09
N THR A 31 3.92 2.02 7.31
CA THR A 31 3.69 0.89 8.20
C THR A 31 2.97 -0.19 7.40
N CYS A 32 3.26 -1.45 7.68
CA CYS A 32 2.61 -2.54 6.97
C CYS A 32 1.11 -2.53 7.25
N LEU A 33 0.35 -3.21 6.39
CA LEU A 33 -1.10 -3.19 6.50
C LEU A 33 -1.57 -3.67 7.88
N ARG A 34 -0.87 -4.62 8.45
CA ARG A 34 -1.21 -5.14 9.76
C ARG A 34 -0.82 -4.21 10.90
N GLY A 35 -0.03 -3.18 10.61
CA GLY A 35 0.36 -2.21 11.62
C GLY A 35 1.47 -2.66 12.55
N GLU A 36 2.16 -3.74 12.22
CA GLU A 36 3.14 -4.33 13.12
C GLU A 36 4.58 -3.95 12.81
N HIS A 37 4.84 -3.49 11.60
CA HIS A 37 6.22 -3.27 11.16
C HIS A 37 6.36 -1.92 10.50
N SER A 38 7.47 -1.26 10.78
CA SER A 38 7.87 -0.08 10.03
C SER A 38 8.52 -0.54 8.73
N LEU A 39 7.97 -0.12 7.61
CA LEU A 39 8.50 -0.55 6.31
C LEU A 39 9.89 0.01 6.07
N HIS A 40 10.18 1.17 6.66
CA HIS A 40 11.52 1.72 6.57
C HIS A 40 12.55 0.83 7.26
N ALA A 41 12.17 0.23 8.39
CA ALA A 41 13.08 -0.57 9.19
C ALA A 41 13.25 -1.98 8.63
N VAL A 42 12.14 -2.61 8.21
CA VAL A 42 12.20 -4.02 7.81
C VAL A 42 12.31 -4.21 6.31
N GLY A 43 12.06 -3.16 5.54
CA GLY A 43 12.10 -3.26 4.09
C GLY A 43 10.75 -3.58 3.50
N TYR A 44 10.59 -3.25 2.23
CA TYR A 44 9.34 -3.49 1.54
C TYR A 44 9.62 -3.64 0.05
N ARG A 45 8.60 -4.11 -0.65
CA ARG A 45 8.61 -4.16 -2.11
C ARG A 45 7.34 -3.51 -2.61
N ALA A 46 7.47 -2.69 -3.65
CA ALA A 46 6.33 -2.11 -4.32
C ALA A 46 6.21 -2.77 -5.68
N ILE A 47 5.07 -3.40 -5.94
CA ILE A 47 4.89 -4.21 -7.14
C ILE A 47 3.66 -3.71 -7.87
N GLU A 48 3.85 -3.25 -9.09
CA GLU A 48 2.73 -2.86 -9.93
C GLU A 48 2.10 -4.11 -10.53
N THR A 49 0.81 -4.26 -10.34
CA THR A 49 0.06 -5.33 -10.97
C THR A 49 -0.44 -4.86 -12.33
N GLY A 50 -0.80 -5.76 -13.18
CA GLY A 50 -1.23 -5.39 -14.52
C GLY A 50 -2.62 -4.78 -14.58
N ASP A 51 -3.32 -4.70 -13.47
CA ASP A 51 -4.71 -4.24 -13.44
C ASP A 51 -4.88 -2.87 -12.79
N GLY A 52 -3.80 -2.08 -12.72
CA GLY A 52 -3.91 -0.72 -12.21
C GLY A 52 -3.76 -0.58 -10.72
N HIS A 53 -3.15 -1.56 -10.09
CA HIS A 53 -2.91 -1.51 -8.65
C HIS A 53 -1.43 -1.58 -8.35
N LEU A 54 -1.06 -1.07 -7.18
CA LEU A 54 0.29 -1.18 -6.65
C LEU A 54 0.19 -1.90 -5.32
N ARG A 55 0.98 -2.96 -5.16
CA ARG A 55 1.05 -3.70 -3.91
C ARG A 55 2.29 -3.27 -3.15
N VAL A 56 2.11 -2.96 -1.86
CA VAL A 56 3.23 -2.61 -0.99
C VAL A 56 3.36 -3.73 0.02
N VAL A 57 4.41 -4.52 -0.11
CA VAL A 57 4.57 -5.77 0.60
C VAL A 57 5.62 -5.60 1.68
N CYS A 58 5.27 -5.91 2.91
CA CYS A 58 6.19 -5.85 4.05
C CYS A 58 7.08 -7.08 4.04
N GLN A 59 8.39 -6.88 4.04
CA GLN A 59 9.31 -8.00 4.00
C GLN A 59 9.23 -8.87 5.25
N ALA A 60 8.95 -8.26 6.40
CA ALA A 60 8.83 -9.04 7.63
C ALA A 60 7.59 -9.92 7.61
N CYS A 61 6.47 -9.39 7.11
CA CYS A 61 5.25 -10.19 7.03
C CYS A 61 5.42 -11.35 6.07
N VAL A 62 6.06 -11.10 4.93
CA VAL A 62 6.26 -12.15 3.93
C VAL A 62 7.15 -13.25 4.48
N SER A 63 8.14 -12.88 5.30
CA SER A 63 9.03 -13.87 5.87
C SER A 63 8.34 -14.77 6.90
N GLN A 64 7.30 -14.25 7.53
CA GLN A 64 6.65 -14.97 8.62
C GLN A 64 5.47 -15.80 8.17
N THR A 65 4.73 -15.31 7.16
CA THR A 65 3.51 -15.97 6.74
C THR A 65 3.39 -15.88 5.23
N PRO A 66 2.60 -16.75 4.62
CA PRO A 66 2.35 -16.64 3.19
C PRO A 66 1.75 -15.28 2.84
N PRO A 67 1.98 -14.82 1.62
CA PRO A 67 1.48 -13.51 1.19
C PRO A 67 -0.01 -13.56 0.87
N TYR A 68 -0.83 -13.41 1.87
CA TYR A 68 -2.26 -13.29 1.68
C TYR A 68 -2.63 -11.84 1.40
N PRO A 69 -3.80 -11.60 0.81
CA PRO A 69 -4.21 -10.23 0.50
C PRO A 69 -4.23 -9.28 1.68
N ASP A 70 -4.37 -9.79 2.88
CA ASP A 70 -4.37 -8.93 4.07
C ASP A 70 -2.98 -8.73 4.65
N ASN A 71 -1.95 -9.23 3.98
CA ASN A 71 -0.58 -9.04 4.42
C ASN A 71 0.14 -7.93 3.67
N TYR A 72 -0.54 -7.24 2.77
CA TYR A 72 0.07 -6.15 2.04
C TYR A 72 -1.00 -5.15 1.63
N TRP A 73 -0.54 -3.92 1.41
CA TRP A 73 -1.40 -2.88 0.89
C TRP A 73 -1.65 -3.10 -0.59
N THR A 74 -2.88 -2.85 -1.02
CA THR A 74 -3.21 -2.77 -2.44
C THR A 74 -3.77 -1.37 -2.66
N LEU A 75 -3.06 -0.57 -3.46
CA LEU A 75 -3.43 0.82 -3.71
C LEU A 75 -3.75 0.99 -5.18
N ARG A 76 -4.82 1.73 -5.45
CA ARG A 76 -5.22 1.96 -6.83
C ARG A 76 -4.37 3.07 -7.43
N LEU A 77 -3.85 2.82 -8.63
CA LEU A 77 -3.08 3.82 -9.35
C LEU A 77 -4.04 4.75 -10.08
N THR A 78 -4.02 6.02 -9.72
CA THR A 78 -4.83 7.03 -10.38
C THR A 78 -4.03 7.82 -11.40
N GLU A 79 -2.72 7.60 -11.45
CA GLU A 79 -1.79 8.21 -12.39
C GLU A 79 -0.78 7.13 -12.75
N PRO A 80 0.06 7.37 -13.75
CA PRO A 80 1.10 6.40 -14.07
C PRO A 80 1.98 6.10 -12.86
N THR A 81 2.56 4.91 -12.85
CA THR A 81 3.43 4.49 -11.76
C THR A 81 4.58 5.48 -11.61
N PRO A 82 4.78 6.04 -10.41
CA PRO A 82 5.82 7.04 -10.22
C PRO A 82 7.21 6.40 -10.25
N ALA A 83 8.19 7.18 -10.72
CA ALA A 83 9.56 6.71 -10.74
C ALA A 83 10.19 6.74 -9.36
N ARG A 84 9.65 7.54 -8.45
CA ARG A 84 10.17 7.69 -7.10
C ARG A 84 9.03 7.56 -6.11
N ALA A 85 9.36 7.12 -4.91
CA ALA A 85 8.37 6.99 -3.85
C ALA A 85 9.01 7.34 -2.51
N GLU A 86 8.16 7.76 -1.59
CA GLU A 86 8.59 8.01 -0.22
C GLU A 86 7.56 7.40 0.71
N LEU A 87 7.97 7.14 1.93
CA LEU A 87 7.12 6.56 2.93
C LEU A 87 6.54 7.66 3.83
N ASP A 88 5.23 7.68 3.96
CA ASP A 88 4.57 8.63 4.85
C ASP A 88 3.25 8.01 5.29
N ASP A 89 3.16 7.68 6.54
CA ASP A 89 2.01 6.96 7.07
C ASP A 89 0.81 7.86 7.29
N ALA A 90 1.01 9.16 7.43
CA ALA A 90 -0.06 10.06 7.85
C ALA A 90 -1.29 10.00 6.95
N PRO A 91 -1.15 10.06 5.61
CA PRO A 91 -2.34 10.02 4.77
C PRO A 91 -3.04 8.67 4.77
N TYR A 92 -2.39 7.63 5.26
CA TYR A 92 -2.96 6.30 5.24
C TYR A 92 -3.47 5.86 6.61
N GLN A 93 -3.23 6.63 7.65
CA GLN A 93 -3.70 6.26 8.99
C GLN A 93 -5.21 6.12 9.07
N PRO A 94 -6.01 7.02 8.47
CA PRO A 94 -7.45 6.83 8.53
C PRO A 94 -7.89 5.54 7.86
N LEU A 95 -7.22 5.13 6.81
CA LEU A 95 -7.56 3.89 6.14
C LEU A 95 -7.26 2.69 7.03
N ARG A 96 -6.14 2.72 7.73
CA ARG A 96 -5.83 1.62 8.64
C ARG A 96 -6.83 1.54 9.77
N HIS A 97 -7.32 2.67 10.26
CA HIS A 97 -8.35 2.66 11.28
C HIS A 97 -9.63 2.01 10.77
N GLN A 98 -9.97 2.27 9.51
CA GLN A 98 -11.16 1.66 8.93
C GLN A 98 -10.99 0.18 8.68
N LEU A 99 -9.77 -0.24 8.37
CA LEU A 99 -9.51 -1.62 8.03
C LEU A 99 -9.24 -2.47 9.26
N ALA A 100 -8.79 -1.87 10.34
CA ALA A 100 -8.47 -2.62 11.54
C ALA A 100 -9.73 -3.30 12.06
N PRO A 101 -9.64 -4.54 12.44
CA PRO A 101 -10.79 -5.21 13.05
C PRO A 101 -11.07 -4.52 14.34
N THR A 102 -12.26 -4.15 14.47
CA THR A 102 -12.53 -3.47 15.66
C THR A 102 -12.97 -4.39 16.69
N THR A 103 -12.82 -5.24 16.68
CA THR A 103 -13.24 -6.00 17.60
C THR A 103 -13.00 -6.07 18.79
N ARG A 104 -12.98 -5.46 18.74
CA ARG A 104 -12.86 -5.36 19.64
C ARG A 104 -13.15 -5.28 20.11
#